data_1cd71c8c7dc62ca185fb04c024f69db5
#
_entry.id   1cd71c8c7dc62ca185fb04c024f69db5
#
_cell.length_a   1.000
_cell.length_b   1.000
_cell.length_c   1.000
_cell.angle_alpha   90.00
_cell.angle_beta   90.00
_cell.angle_gamma   90.00
#
_symmetry.space_group_name_H-M   'P 1'
#
loop_
_entity.id
_entity.type
_entity.pdbx_description
1 polymer ?
#
loop_
_entity_poly.entity_id
_entity_poly.type
_entity_poly.pdbx_seq_one_letter_code
_entity_poly.pdbx_strand_id
1 'polypeptide(L)'
;YNYGSGYIDWAISNFGGYSKYNAQQFSDMKKQQLSVSGYGDPSYVDHVMRYVGITFRGGTNPNFNNMEAWITKNPYAKAGLYGQCTWFAWGRFYELYGYNPGFTGNGWDCVDQLVKAQPDKFERSTTPKAGAVFSGIGKNHVGIVLKVDGNNITIQDGNYDGITNTFEDAKNDWQTNTYALDYYRSRMGGIIFANPK
;
A
#
# COMPACT_ATOMS: atom_id res chain seq x y z
N TYR A 1 10.12 9.05 -19.90
CA TYR A 1 11.00 9.94 -19.09
C TYR A 1 10.66 11.38 -19.42
N ASN A 2 9.60 11.88 -18.80
CA ASN A 2 8.90 13.09 -19.27
C ASN A 2 9.59 14.40 -18.85
N TYR A 3 10.35 14.40 -17.74
CA TYR A 3 11.01 15.60 -17.21
C TYR A 3 12.55 15.52 -17.18
N GLY A 4 13.13 14.37 -17.58
CA GLY A 4 14.57 14.14 -17.47
C GLY A 4 15.08 14.00 -16.02
N SER A 5 16.41 13.80 -15.88
CA SER A 5 17.06 13.71 -14.56
C SER A 5 16.91 14.98 -13.73
N GLY A 6 16.81 16.13 -14.37
CA GLY A 6 16.70 17.43 -13.70
C GLY A 6 15.47 17.55 -12.78
N TYR A 7 14.35 16.86 -13.07
CA TYR A 7 13.23 16.82 -12.15
C TYR A 7 13.55 16.01 -10.89
N ILE A 8 14.18 14.86 -11.04
CA ILE A 8 14.52 13.98 -9.91
C ILE A 8 15.46 14.71 -8.95
N ASP A 9 16.53 15.29 -9.48
CA ASP A 9 17.52 16.02 -8.68
C ASP A 9 16.89 17.22 -7.97
N TRP A 10 16.04 17.97 -8.68
CA TRP A 10 15.33 19.12 -8.11
C TRP A 10 14.33 18.67 -7.02
N ALA A 11 13.56 17.60 -7.24
CA ALA A 11 12.58 17.10 -6.28
C ALA A 11 13.24 16.54 -5.01
N ILE A 12 14.34 15.80 -5.18
CA ILE A 12 15.12 15.30 -4.03
C ILE A 12 15.69 16.46 -3.22
N SER A 13 16.31 17.44 -3.89
CA SER A 13 16.97 18.57 -3.23
C SER A 13 16.00 19.48 -2.48
N ASN A 14 14.78 19.68 -3.00
CA ASN A 14 13.81 20.62 -2.43
C ASN A 14 12.76 19.96 -1.51
N PHE A 15 12.48 18.66 -1.69
CA PHE A 15 11.39 17.96 -1.01
C PHE A 15 11.79 16.61 -0.42
N GLY A 16 13.05 16.20 -0.56
CA GLY A 16 13.53 14.88 -0.12
C GLY A 16 13.01 13.71 -0.93
N GLY A 17 12.30 13.95 -2.03
CA GLY A 17 11.72 12.93 -2.90
C GLY A 17 10.74 13.51 -3.92
N TYR A 18 10.26 12.68 -4.82
CA TYR A 18 9.35 13.09 -5.89
C TYR A 18 7.90 12.67 -5.61
N SER A 19 6.96 13.50 -6.06
CA SER A 19 5.52 13.32 -5.89
C SER A 19 4.76 13.98 -7.04
N LYS A 20 3.46 13.69 -7.18
CA LYS A 20 2.59 14.37 -8.13
C LYS A 20 2.57 15.88 -7.89
N TYR A 21 2.58 16.30 -6.63
CA TYR A 21 2.56 17.72 -6.25
C TYR A 21 3.82 18.45 -6.72
N ASN A 22 5.01 17.93 -6.42
CA ASN A 22 6.25 18.58 -6.85
C ASN A 22 6.54 18.40 -8.35
N ALA A 23 5.98 17.39 -9.01
CA ALA A 23 6.00 17.26 -10.47
C ALA A 23 5.21 18.41 -11.15
N GLN A 24 4.05 18.77 -10.60
CA GLN A 24 3.28 19.92 -11.06
C GLN A 24 4.05 21.23 -10.86
N GLN A 25 4.64 21.44 -9.68
CA GLN A 25 5.45 22.62 -9.39
C GLN A 25 6.65 22.74 -10.32
N PHE A 26 7.35 21.64 -10.59
CA PHE A 26 8.47 21.64 -11.53
C PHE A 26 8.02 21.98 -12.95
N SER A 27 6.91 21.43 -13.39
CA SER A 27 6.33 21.74 -14.70
C SER A 27 6.02 23.23 -14.82
N ASP A 28 5.36 23.81 -13.82
CA ASP A 28 4.96 25.22 -13.83
C ASP A 28 6.17 26.15 -13.76
N MET A 29 7.18 25.82 -12.96
CA MET A 29 8.44 26.54 -12.94
C MET A 29 9.16 26.53 -14.30
N LYS A 30 9.20 25.36 -14.96
CA LYS A 30 9.85 25.22 -16.27
C LYS A 30 9.09 25.93 -17.38
N LYS A 31 7.74 25.91 -17.36
CA LYS A 31 6.93 26.73 -18.28
C LYS A 31 7.28 28.20 -18.21
N GLN A 32 7.43 28.75 -17.01
CA GLN A 32 7.82 30.15 -16.80
C GLN A 32 9.24 30.40 -17.30
N GLN A 33 10.21 29.54 -16.92
CA GLN A 33 11.62 29.72 -17.31
C GLN A 33 11.83 29.65 -18.83
N LEU A 34 11.07 28.80 -19.53
CA LEU A 34 11.22 28.55 -20.97
C LEU A 34 10.21 29.35 -21.81
N SER A 35 9.30 30.09 -21.18
CA SER A 35 8.22 30.85 -21.85
C SER A 35 7.39 29.97 -22.80
N VAL A 36 7.06 28.75 -22.37
CA VAL A 36 6.25 27.78 -23.16
C VAL A 36 4.91 27.51 -22.48
N SER A 37 3.89 27.13 -23.29
CA SER A 37 2.54 26.82 -22.80
C SER A 37 2.42 25.46 -22.10
N GLY A 38 3.39 24.54 -22.31
CA GLY A 38 3.42 23.21 -21.71
C GLY A 38 4.84 22.73 -21.47
N TYR A 39 5.06 22.01 -20.38
CA TYR A 39 6.33 21.35 -20.10
C TYR A 39 6.09 20.04 -19.36
N GLY A 40 6.36 18.94 -20.02
CA GLY A 40 6.13 17.61 -19.52
C GLY A 40 4.64 17.30 -19.22
N ASP A 41 4.40 16.13 -18.67
CA ASP A 41 3.09 15.69 -18.20
C ASP A 41 3.14 15.49 -16.67
N PRO A 42 2.54 16.36 -15.85
CA PRO A 42 2.47 16.18 -14.39
C PRO A 42 1.78 14.88 -13.98
N SER A 43 0.94 14.31 -14.87
CA SER A 43 0.27 13.02 -14.68
C SER A 43 1.11 11.84 -15.15
N TYR A 44 2.32 12.07 -15.71
CA TYR A 44 3.18 11.01 -16.25
C TYR A 44 3.46 9.90 -15.25
N VAL A 45 3.69 10.25 -13.98
CA VAL A 45 3.87 9.26 -12.91
C VAL A 45 2.64 8.37 -12.81
N ASP A 46 1.44 8.95 -12.79
CA ASP A 46 0.19 8.19 -12.73
C ASP A 46 0.00 7.33 -14.00
N HIS A 47 0.40 7.85 -15.17
CA HIS A 47 0.34 7.11 -16.45
C HIS A 47 1.32 5.95 -16.49
N VAL A 48 2.57 6.17 -16.09
CA VAL A 48 3.59 5.11 -16.04
C VAL A 48 3.26 4.06 -14.99
N MET A 49 2.74 4.49 -13.83
CA MET A 49 2.37 3.59 -12.75
C MET A 49 1.24 2.62 -13.11
N ARG A 50 0.42 2.94 -14.13
CA ARG A 50 -0.55 2.00 -14.69
C ARG A 50 0.10 0.81 -15.41
N TYR A 51 1.33 0.98 -15.92
CA TYR A 51 2.05 -0.01 -16.71
C TYR A 51 3.18 -0.72 -15.96
N VAL A 52 3.69 -0.11 -14.89
CA VAL A 52 4.88 -0.61 -14.15
C VAL A 52 4.48 -1.47 -12.95
N GLY A 53 3.24 -1.92 -12.87
CA GLY A 53 2.77 -2.66 -11.69
C GLY A 53 3.19 -1.94 -10.40
N ILE A 54 2.33 -1.78 -9.47
CA ILE A 54 2.42 -0.93 -8.28
C ILE A 54 3.86 -0.79 -7.77
N THR A 55 4.52 0.33 -8.08
CA THR A 55 5.69 0.77 -7.34
C THR A 55 5.15 1.40 -6.06
N PHE A 56 5.34 0.73 -4.95
CA PHE A 56 4.80 1.12 -3.66
C PHE A 56 5.19 2.56 -3.31
N ARG A 57 4.22 3.47 -3.18
CA ARG A 57 4.44 4.87 -2.75
C ARG A 57 5.11 4.96 -1.38
N GLY A 58 5.02 3.94 -0.55
CA GLY A 58 5.49 3.89 0.82
C GLY A 58 6.82 3.14 1.04
N GLY A 59 7.63 2.89 0.00
CA GLY A 59 8.84 2.09 0.18
C GLY A 59 8.56 0.65 0.62
N THR A 60 9.61 -0.13 0.92
CA THR A 60 9.49 -1.52 1.37
C THR A 60 9.04 -1.63 2.82
N ASN A 61 9.31 -0.62 3.66
CA ASN A 61 8.98 -0.62 5.09
C ASN A 61 7.84 0.37 5.41
N PRO A 62 6.99 0.06 6.40
CA PRO A 62 5.99 0.99 6.90
C PRO A 62 6.61 2.29 7.43
N ASN A 63 6.00 3.41 7.13
CA ASN A 63 6.38 4.72 7.67
C ASN A 63 5.42 5.13 8.80
N PHE A 64 5.71 4.75 10.01
CA PHE A 64 4.87 5.05 11.18
C PHE A 64 4.79 6.54 11.54
N ASN A 65 5.54 7.42 10.89
CA ASN A 65 5.39 8.87 10.99
C ASN A 65 4.18 9.38 10.18
N ASN A 66 3.61 8.56 9.30
CA ASN A 66 2.36 8.87 8.60
C ASN A 66 1.16 8.70 9.55
N MET A 67 0.93 9.69 10.42
CA MET A 67 -0.12 9.64 11.44
C MET A 67 -1.54 9.49 10.86
N GLU A 68 -1.77 9.89 9.61
CA GLU A 68 -3.07 9.65 8.95
C GLU A 68 -3.34 8.17 8.75
N ALA A 69 -2.35 7.43 8.25
CA ALA A 69 -2.45 6.00 7.99
C ALA A 69 -2.59 5.18 9.28
N TRP A 70 -1.85 5.54 10.31
CA TRP A 70 -1.68 4.67 11.47
C TRP A 70 -2.54 5.04 12.67
N ILE A 71 -3.02 6.30 12.76
CA ILE A 71 -3.82 6.77 13.92
C ILE A 71 -5.11 7.45 13.46
N THR A 72 -5.00 8.63 12.80
CA THR A 72 -6.14 9.55 12.70
C THR A 72 -7.25 9.10 11.76
N LYS A 73 -6.89 8.41 10.66
CA LYS A 73 -7.88 7.88 9.69
C LYS A 73 -8.16 6.39 9.88
N ASN A 74 -7.27 5.66 10.56
CA ASN A 74 -7.39 4.22 10.75
C ASN A 74 -8.55 3.88 11.71
N PRO A 75 -9.58 3.15 11.25
CA PRO A 75 -10.75 2.83 12.09
C PRO A 75 -10.40 1.89 13.25
N TYR A 76 -9.44 1.01 13.07
CA TYR A 76 -8.97 0.09 14.12
C TYR A 76 -8.19 0.83 15.22
N ALA A 77 -7.38 1.85 14.84
CA ALA A 77 -6.75 2.73 15.83
C ALA A 77 -7.77 3.49 16.67
N LYS A 78 -8.83 4.02 16.02
CA LYS A 78 -9.94 4.70 16.73
C LYS A 78 -10.69 3.78 17.68
N ALA A 79 -10.71 2.48 17.40
CA ALA A 79 -11.28 1.46 18.26
C ALA A 79 -10.29 0.92 19.32
N GLY A 80 -9.06 1.46 19.39
CA GLY A 80 -8.03 1.01 20.33
C GLY A 80 -7.38 -0.32 19.97
N LEU A 81 -7.49 -0.77 18.71
CA LEU A 81 -7.02 -2.09 18.24
C LEU A 81 -5.62 -2.01 17.59
N TYR A 82 -4.71 -1.27 18.21
CA TYR A 82 -3.32 -1.21 17.77
C TYR A 82 -2.65 -2.59 17.83
N GLY A 83 -1.78 -2.89 16.85
CA GLY A 83 -1.07 -4.17 16.76
C GLY A 83 -1.88 -5.29 16.08
N GLN A 84 -3.20 -5.15 15.91
CA GLN A 84 -3.98 -6.16 15.19
C GLN A 84 -3.62 -6.21 13.69
N CYS A 85 -3.71 -7.39 13.08
CA CYS A 85 -3.42 -7.58 11.64
C CYS A 85 -4.27 -6.66 10.75
N THR A 86 -5.51 -6.37 11.14
CA THR A 86 -6.41 -5.45 10.46
C THR A 86 -5.97 -3.99 10.56
N TRP A 87 -5.48 -3.56 11.74
CA TRP A 87 -4.90 -2.24 11.93
C TRP A 87 -3.67 -2.05 11.01
N PHE A 88 -2.78 -3.05 11.00
CA PHE A 88 -1.59 -3.02 10.17
C PHE A 88 -1.93 -2.97 8.67
N ALA A 89 -2.77 -3.90 8.21
CA ALA A 89 -3.15 -3.98 6.81
C ALA A 89 -3.85 -2.71 6.30
N TRP A 90 -4.71 -2.08 7.13
CA TRP A 90 -5.37 -0.82 6.80
C TRP A 90 -4.36 0.32 6.66
N GLY A 91 -3.47 0.48 7.65
CA GLY A 91 -2.45 1.53 7.64
C GLY A 91 -1.50 1.38 6.47
N ARG A 92 -1.04 0.14 6.23
CA ARG A 92 -0.14 -0.15 5.12
C ARG A 92 -0.81 0.07 3.75
N PHE A 93 -2.06 -0.33 3.59
CA PHE A 93 -2.84 -0.02 2.39
C PHE A 93 -2.92 1.50 2.15
N TYR A 94 -3.23 2.27 3.20
CA TYR A 94 -3.34 3.72 3.09
C TYR A 94 -2.01 4.36 2.66
N GLU A 95 -0.88 3.88 3.16
CA GLU A 95 0.45 4.34 2.71
C GLU A 95 0.70 4.03 1.23
N LEU A 96 0.37 2.81 0.80
CA LEU A 96 0.63 2.34 -0.56
C LEU A 96 -0.25 3.04 -1.59
N TYR A 97 -1.51 3.24 -1.26
CA TYR A 97 -2.53 3.70 -2.22
C TYR A 97 -2.98 5.15 -2.00
N GLY A 98 -2.76 5.72 -0.82
CA GLY A 98 -3.09 7.11 -0.49
C GLY A 98 -4.58 7.35 -0.21
N TYR A 99 -5.39 6.30 -0.02
CA TYR A 99 -6.82 6.42 0.28
C TYR A 99 -7.33 5.26 1.15
N ASN A 100 -8.53 5.45 1.72
CA ASN A 100 -9.21 4.48 2.57
C ASN A 100 -9.56 3.20 1.79
N PRO A 101 -9.15 2.00 2.26
CA PRO A 101 -9.51 0.73 1.63
C PRO A 101 -11.01 0.41 1.68
N GLY A 102 -11.72 0.92 2.69
CA GLY A 102 -13.15 0.66 2.89
C GLY A 102 -13.46 -0.56 3.73
N PHE A 103 -12.47 -1.29 4.24
CA PHE A 103 -12.71 -2.39 5.17
C PHE A 103 -12.58 -1.94 6.63
N THR A 104 -13.46 -2.51 7.49
CA THR A 104 -13.52 -2.28 8.95
C THR A 104 -13.85 -3.56 9.73
N GLY A 105 -13.97 -4.69 9.01
CA GLY A 105 -14.31 -6.00 9.56
C GLY A 105 -13.11 -6.78 10.10
N ASN A 106 -13.31 -8.07 10.28
CA ASN A 106 -12.26 -9.02 10.67
C ASN A 106 -11.31 -9.30 9.50
N GLY A 107 -10.19 -9.95 9.78
CA GLY A 107 -9.19 -10.27 8.76
C GLY A 107 -9.74 -11.04 7.56
N TRP A 108 -10.63 -12.00 7.78
CA TRP A 108 -11.28 -12.77 6.72
C TRP A 108 -12.27 -11.98 5.86
N ASP A 109 -12.78 -10.81 6.35
CA ASP A 109 -13.75 -9.96 5.64
C ASP A 109 -13.08 -8.91 4.75
N CYS A 110 -11.80 -8.58 5.02
CA CYS A 110 -11.14 -7.40 4.46
C CYS A 110 -11.08 -7.41 2.94
N VAL A 111 -10.80 -8.55 2.31
CA VAL A 111 -10.76 -8.66 0.84
C VAL A 111 -12.12 -8.37 0.22
N ASP A 112 -13.18 -9.00 0.71
CA ASP A 112 -14.52 -8.83 0.15
C ASP A 112 -15.05 -7.41 0.40
N GLN A 113 -14.75 -6.81 1.56
CA GLN A 113 -15.09 -5.41 1.85
C GLN A 113 -14.33 -4.43 0.95
N LEU A 114 -13.01 -4.64 0.71
CA LEU A 114 -12.22 -3.80 -0.19
C LEU A 114 -12.76 -3.85 -1.63
N VAL A 115 -13.00 -5.06 -2.17
CA VAL A 115 -13.55 -5.21 -3.53
C VAL A 115 -14.92 -4.57 -3.65
N LYS A 116 -15.78 -4.70 -2.64
CA LYS A 116 -17.08 -4.03 -2.60
C LYS A 116 -16.98 -2.51 -2.53
N ALA A 117 -16.04 -1.98 -1.77
CA ALA A 117 -15.83 -0.53 -1.61
C ALA A 117 -15.15 0.12 -2.82
N GLN A 118 -14.30 -0.63 -3.55
CA GLN A 118 -13.45 -0.13 -4.63
C GLN A 118 -13.54 -1.04 -5.89
N PRO A 119 -14.74 -1.33 -6.42
CA PRO A 119 -14.93 -2.33 -7.48
C PRO A 119 -14.23 -1.97 -8.79
N ASP A 120 -13.99 -0.69 -9.05
CA ASP A 120 -13.28 -0.23 -10.26
C ASP A 120 -11.77 -0.40 -10.17
N LYS A 121 -11.22 -0.55 -8.95
CA LYS A 121 -9.78 -0.60 -8.69
C LYS A 121 -9.28 -1.96 -8.27
N PHE A 122 -10.13 -2.79 -7.69
CA PHE A 122 -9.77 -4.11 -7.17
C PHE A 122 -10.71 -5.20 -7.66
N GLU A 123 -10.15 -6.38 -7.83
CA GLU A 123 -10.87 -7.60 -8.17
C GLU A 123 -10.54 -8.72 -7.18
N ARG A 124 -11.56 -9.54 -6.88
CA ARG A 124 -11.37 -10.74 -6.05
C ARG A 124 -10.69 -11.84 -6.85
N SER A 125 -9.69 -12.48 -6.27
CA SER A 125 -8.93 -13.55 -6.92
C SER A 125 -8.46 -14.62 -5.92
N THR A 126 -8.13 -15.80 -6.43
CA THR A 126 -7.37 -16.83 -5.70
C THR A 126 -5.90 -16.86 -6.09
N THR A 127 -5.50 -16.09 -7.10
CA THR A 127 -4.11 -15.91 -7.54
C THR A 127 -3.64 -14.51 -7.14
N PRO A 128 -2.51 -14.36 -6.44
CA PRO A 128 -2.03 -13.06 -5.97
C PRO A 128 -1.43 -12.20 -7.08
N LYS A 129 -1.55 -10.89 -6.93
CA LYS A 129 -0.70 -9.87 -7.57
C LYS A 129 0.06 -9.08 -6.52
N ALA A 130 1.19 -8.48 -6.89
CA ALA A 130 1.85 -7.49 -6.03
C ALA A 130 0.90 -6.32 -5.75
N GLY A 131 0.88 -5.84 -4.50
CA GLY A 131 -0.07 -4.83 -4.03
C GLY A 131 -1.41 -5.38 -3.53
N ALA A 132 -1.70 -6.65 -3.71
CA ALA A 132 -2.95 -7.21 -3.22
C ALA A 132 -3.06 -7.14 -1.69
N VAL A 133 -4.27 -6.92 -1.19
CA VAL A 133 -4.65 -7.30 0.16
C VAL A 133 -5.01 -8.77 0.14
N PHE A 134 -4.57 -9.55 1.11
CA PHE A 134 -5.02 -10.93 1.28
C PHE A 134 -5.83 -11.11 2.55
N SER A 135 -6.76 -12.07 2.53
CA SER A 135 -7.49 -12.56 3.70
C SER A 135 -7.27 -14.06 3.87
N GLY A 136 -6.77 -14.46 5.04
CA GLY A 136 -6.65 -15.86 5.46
C GLY A 136 -7.94 -16.32 6.12
N ILE A 137 -8.68 -17.18 5.43
CA ILE A 137 -10.07 -17.50 5.77
C ILE A 137 -10.18 -18.30 7.07
N GLY A 138 -9.38 -19.37 7.21
CA GLY A 138 -9.42 -20.23 8.39
C GLY A 138 -8.71 -19.66 9.61
N LYS A 139 -7.89 -18.61 9.46
CA LYS A 139 -7.09 -18.01 10.54
C LYS A 139 -7.51 -16.60 10.90
N ASN A 140 -8.54 -16.07 10.27
CA ASN A 140 -8.99 -14.68 10.51
C ASN A 140 -7.82 -13.67 10.42
N HIS A 141 -7.04 -13.75 9.35
CA HIS A 141 -5.82 -12.97 9.19
C HIS A 141 -5.84 -12.15 7.90
N VAL A 142 -5.10 -11.02 7.88
CA VAL A 142 -5.03 -10.09 6.75
C VAL A 142 -3.64 -9.47 6.66
N GLY A 143 -3.22 -9.16 5.46
CA GLY A 143 -1.97 -8.43 5.20
C GLY A 143 -1.88 -7.99 3.74
N ILE A 144 -0.68 -7.57 3.35
CA ILE A 144 -0.37 -7.03 2.02
C ILE A 144 0.62 -7.93 1.30
N VAL A 145 0.38 -8.20 0.02
CA VAL A 145 1.35 -8.88 -0.86
C VAL A 145 2.28 -7.82 -1.47
N LEU A 146 3.57 -7.87 -1.13
CA LEU A 146 4.57 -6.96 -1.69
C LEU A 146 5.11 -7.43 -3.03
N LYS A 147 5.33 -8.74 -3.15
CA LYS A 147 5.94 -9.34 -4.36
C LYS A 147 5.34 -10.71 -4.63
N VAL A 148 5.24 -11.04 -5.90
CA VAL A 148 4.97 -12.40 -6.39
C VAL A 148 6.12 -12.81 -7.30
N ASP A 149 6.69 -14.00 -7.06
CA ASP A 149 7.83 -14.53 -7.81
C ASP A 149 7.62 -16.04 -8.02
N GLY A 150 7.08 -16.40 -9.17
CA GLY A 150 6.61 -17.76 -9.42
C GLY A 150 5.57 -18.20 -8.41
N ASN A 151 5.84 -19.30 -7.69
CA ASN A 151 4.98 -19.80 -6.61
C ASN A 151 5.31 -19.18 -5.22
N ASN A 152 6.17 -18.15 -5.16
CA ASN A 152 6.49 -17.48 -3.90
C ASN A 152 5.78 -16.14 -3.80
N ILE A 153 5.29 -15.82 -2.59
CA ILE A 153 4.75 -14.52 -2.23
C ILE A 153 5.57 -13.91 -1.09
N THR A 154 5.91 -12.63 -1.22
CA THR A 154 6.44 -11.84 -0.10
C THR A 154 5.30 -11.01 0.44
N ILE A 155 5.02 -11.13 1.72
CA ILE A 155 3.91 -10.47 2.38
C ILE A 155 4.39 -9.58 3.51
N GLN A 156 3.57 -8.59 3.86
CA GLN A 156 3.66 -7.84 5.12
C GLN A 156 2.37 -8.00 5.91
N ASP A 157 2.52 -8.31 7.17
CA ASP A 157 1.41 -8.46 8.11
C ASP A 157 1.87 -8.15 9.54
N GLY A 158 0.92 -7.98 10.46
CA GLY A 158 1.16 -7.71 11.87
C GLY A 158 0.41 -8.68 12.77
N ASN A 159 0.46 -8.42 14.07
CA ASN A 159 -0.17 -9.23 15.11
C ASN A 159 0.54 -10.58 15.34
N TYR A 160 1.82 -10.52 15.56
CA TYR A 160 2.63 -11.72 15.81
C TYR A 160 2.54 -12.21 17.27
N ASP A 161 2.27 -11.32 18.20
CA ASP A 161 2.08 -11.66 19.61
C ASP A 161 0.62 -12.00 19.96
N GLY A 162 -0.33 -11.74 19.07
CA GLY A 162 -1.77 -12.05 19.24
C GLY A 162 -2.50 -11.12 20.18
N ILE A 163 -1.92 -10.00 20.61
CA ILE A 163 -2.51 -9.06 21.56
C ILE A 163 -2.75 -7.69 20.92
N THR A 164 -3.59 -6.88 21.56
CA THR A 164 -3.77 -5.47 21.22
C THR A 164 -2.74 -4.65 22.00
N ASN A 165 -1.93 -3.89 21.28
CA ASN A 165 -0.80 -3.14 21.81
C ASN A 165 -1.11 -1.63 21.95
N THR A 166 -0.17 -0.89 22.55
CA THR A 166 -0.08 0.55 22.35
C THR A 166 0.43 0.84 20.94
N PHE A 167 0.26 2.07 20.47
CA PHE A 167 0.83 2.45 19.17
C PHE A 167 2.36 2.25 19.13
N GLU A 168 3.06 2.53 20.22
CA GLU A 168 4.51 2.39 20.32
C GLU A 168 4.96 0.92 20.20
N ASP A 169 4.25 0.00 20.83
CA ASP A 169 4.53 -1.44 20.74
C ASP A 169 4.17 -1.98 19.34
N ALA A 170 2.99 -1.59 18.84
CA ALA A 170 2.47 -2.02 17.54
C ALA A 170 3.39 -1.69 16.34
N LYS A 171 4.20 -0.63 16.45
CA LYS A 171 5.22 -0.29 15.44
C LYS A 171 6.28 -1.38 15.27
N ASN A 172 6.44 -2.28 16.23
CA ASN A 172 7.42 -3.36 16.21
C ASN A 172 6.78 -4.74 16.00
N ASP A 173 5.44 -4.85 16.03
CA ASP A 173 4.70 -6.11 15.90
C ASP A 173 4.23 -6.34 14.45
N TRP A 174 5.16 -6.29 13.51
CA TRP A 174 4.92 -6.60 12.10
C TRP A 174 6.16 -7.24 11.47
N GLN A 175 5.97 -7.96 10.36
CA GLN A 175 7.05 -8.63 9.65
C GLN A 175 6.87 -8.59 8.14
N THR A 176 7.97 -8.82 7.43
CA THR A 176 8.00 -9.14 6.01
C THR A 176 8.54 -10.56 5.86
N ASN A 177 7.73 -11.43 5.28
CA ASN A 177 8.09 -12.83 5.10
C ASN A 177 7.82 -13.29 3.66
N THR A 178 8.62 -14.25 3.19
CA THR A 178 8.40 -14.92 1.90
C THR A 178 8.02 -16.38 2.14
N TYR A 179 6.92 -16.79 1.51
CA TYR A 179 6.37 -18.14 1.59
C TYR A 179 6.08 -18.70 0.21
N ALA A 180 6.19 -20.03 0.06
CA ALA A 180 5.52 -20.71 -1.05
C ALA A 180 4.00 -20.52 -0.90
N LEU A 181 3.32 -20.11 -1.97
CA LEU A 181 1.89 -19.79 -1.96
C LEU A 181 1.03 -20.94 -1.45
N ASP A 182 1.32 -22.17 -1.91
CA ASP A 182 0.54 -23.35 -1.52
C ASP A 182 0.72 -23.69 -0.04
N TYR A 183 1.94 -23.53 0.50
CA TYR A 183 2.19 -23.67 1.93
C TYR A 183 1.40 -22.64 2.73
N TYR A 184 1.48 -21.36 2.32
CA TYR A 184 0.81 -20.28 3.04
C TYR A 184 -0.72 -20.41 2.96
N ARG A 185 -1.26 -20.83 1.80
CA ARG A 185 -2.68 -21.12 1.62
C ARG A 185 -3.17 -22.22 2.58
N SER A 186 -2.41 -23.31 2.69
CA SER A 186 -2.71 -24.39 3.64
C SER A 186 -2.65 -23.90 5.09
N ARG A 187 -1.62 -23.14 5.45
CA ARG A 187 -1.43 -22.56 6.80
C ARG A 187 -2.60 -21.64 7.19
N MET A 188 -3.13 -20.88 6.25
CA MET A 188 -4.23 -19.92 6.46
C MET A 188 -5.62 -20.58 6.40
N GLY A 189 -5.73 -21.87 6.09
CA GLY A 189 -7.02 -22.55 5.91
C GLY A 189 -7.81 -21.98 4.73
N GLY A 190 -7.11 -21.64 3.65
CA GLY A 190 -7.61 -20.90 2.49
C GLY A 190 -7.19 -19.45 2.50
N ILE A 191 -6.97 -18.91 1.30
CA ILE A 191 -6.56 -17.51 1.11
C ILE A 191 -7.23 -16.93 -0.14
N ILE A 192 -7.69 -15.70 -0.02
CA ILE A 192 -8.23 -14.90 -1.12
C ILE A 192 -7.51 -13.56 -1.19
N PHE A 193 -7.55 -12.94 -2.35
CA PHE A 193 -6.85 -11.70 -2.64
C PHE A 193 -7.79 -10.66 -3.23
N ALA A 194 -7.63 -9.40 -2.84
CA ALA A 194 -8.11 -8.24 -3.57
C ALA A 194 -6.94 -7.71 -4.41
N ASN A 195 -6.89 -8.10 -5.66
CA ASN A 195 -5.85 -7.69 -6.59
C ASN A 195 -6.14 -6.31 -7.16
N PRO A 196 -5.12 -5.44 -7.31
CA PRO A 196 -5.25 -4.25 -8.11
C PRO A 196 -5.51 -4.63 -9.60
N LYS A 197 -6.40 -3.87 -10.23
CA LYS A 197 -6.76 -4.03 -11.66
C LYS A 197 -5.76 -3.35 -12.57
#